data_6275ffc0587fe45a46d8df5014c74d70
#
_entry.id   6275ffc0587fe45a46d8df5014c74d70
#
_cell.length_a   1.000
_cell.length_b   1.000
_cell.length_c   1.000
_cell.angle_alpha   90.00
_cell.angle_beta   90.00
_cell.angle_gamma   90.00
#
_symmetry.space_group_name_H-M   'P 1'
#
loop_
_entity.id
_entity.type
_entity.pdbx_description
1 polymer ?
#
loop_
_entity_poly.entity_id
_entity_poly.type
_entity_poly.pdbx_seq_one_letter_code
_entity_poly.pdbx_strand_id
1 'polypeptide(L)'
;MTASETPAILGAKGAGMKSDATAGSQAGMKSGATTGHRPDPRPDRKSDQSAPPYLALDPDVAARTLGEPCATGDFAAIARACAAGRDDLASRGMAEGGGRQLRMFSTWEITRYLIPVAPGHFRRVLKQNPDLPQGRSETDGGAKWFTLDEVLRLRAHFGAEGSKAKSYLPYRPEGLPAKMIAVANFKGGVGKTSTCAHLAMSAALDGYKVLVIDLDSQGSMTSIFGGQVADEWQTVFPLLARHHARHLQADNQRRMDRGDNPQPLDDTLSEALDVTAADLIQTTHWPNIDLIGAQLNLYWAEFQIPVWRMQGRGWKLWDALTDSLQADGVLDDYDLVFLDTPPALGYLTINGLAAADILLVPLGASFLEFDSTGRFFDMLHATFGSIEEAETMAARALGREGLAFQWDAVRALITRYDGAQQAELAALMQSYLGPTLSPHRQGFTALIGQAGEQVQGIYEADYRDFNRETYVRGRETFDATWASVKSLILGAWRRDEVEAARGARGAAE
;
A
#
# COMPACT_ATOMS: atom_id res chain seq x y z
N MET A 1 -54.70 -16.65 -11.68
CA MET A 1 -54.79 -17.56 -12.83
C MET A 1 -53.37 -17.83 -13.29
N THR A 2 -52.98 -18.92 -13.02
CA THR A 2 -52.38 -20.19 -13.40
C THR A 2 -50.85 -20.12 -13.27
N ALA A 3 -50.28 -20.73 -12.25
CA ALA A 3 -49.81 -22.14 -12.11
C ALA A 3 -48.48 -22.35 -12.86
N SER A 4 -47.39 -22.43 -12.13
CA SER A 4 -46.61 -23.61 -11.65
C SER A 4 -46.17 -24.54 -12.75
N GLU A 5 -44.87 -24.73 -12.83
CA GLU A 5 -44.26 -26.02 -13.12
C GLU A 5 -42.78 -26.05 -12.71
N THR A 6 -42.53 -26.90 -11.72
CA THR A 6 -41.24 -27.46 -11.34
C THR A 6 -41.10 -28.79 -12.04
N PRO A 7 -39.94 -29.22 -12.49
CA PRO A 7 -39.69 -30.66 -12.66
C PRO A 7 -38.66 -31.19 -11.68
N ALA A 8 -39.01 -32.41 -11.29
CA ALA A 8 -38.55 -33.27 -10.24
C ALA A 8 -37.19 -33.91 -10.46
N ILE A 9 -36.68 -34.36 -9.34
CA ILE A 9 -35.59 -35.28 -9.03
C ILE A 9 -35.78 -36.68 -9.66
N LEU A 10 -34.70 -37.23 -10.19
CA LEU A 10 -34.45 -38.70 -10.34
C LEU A 10 -32.93 -38.84 -10.14
N GLY A 11 -32.40 -39.54 -9.20
CA GLY A 11 -32.69 -40.81 -8.56
C GLY A 11 -31.75 -41.90 -9.06
N ALA A 12 -30.59 -42.06 -8.39
CA ALA A 12 -29.87 -43.20 -7.90
C ALA A 12 -29.59 -44.45 -8.78
N LYS A 13 -28.37 -44.95 -8.62
CA LYS A 13 -27.83 -46.32 -8.35
C LYS A 13 -26.43 -46.39 -8.95
N GLY A 14 -25.33 -46.73 -8.27
CA GLY A 14 -25.08 -47.74 -7.26
C GLY A 14 -24.48 -49.00 -7.89
N ALA A 15 -23.13 -49.15 -7.84
CA ALA A 15 -22.35 -50.40 -7.89
C ALA A 15 -20.88 -49.99 -7.70
N GLY A 16 -20.06 -50.40 -6.81
CA GLY A 16 -19.94 -51.61 -6.01
C GLY A 16 -18.83 -52.52 -6.55
N MET A 17 -17.83 -52.84 -5.68
CA MET A 17 -16.85 -53.91 -5.74
C MET A 17 -15.54 -53.63 -6.52
N LYS A 18 -14.34 -54.03 -6.11
CA LYS A 18 -13.83 -54.86 -4.99
C LYS A 18 -12.33 -54.63 -4.90
N SER A 19 -11.80 -54.83 -3.70
CA SER A 19 -10.42 -55.09 -3.32
C SER A 19 -9.79 -56.26 -4.10
N ASP A 20 -8.47 -56.17 -4.33
CA ASP A 20 -7.60 -57.33 -4.14
C ASP A 20 -6.16 -56.90 -3.86
N ALA A 21 -5.63 -57.50 -2.81
CA ALA A 21 -4.25 -57.47 -2.38
C ALA A 21 -3.54 -58.77 -2.85
N THR A 22 -2.26 -58.64 -3.17
CA THR A 22 -1.22 -59.71 -3.04
C THR A 22 0.14 -59.05 -3.32
N ALA A 23 1.03 -58.95 -2.38
CA ALA A 23 1.97 -59.88 -1.77
C ALA A 23 3.12 -60.34 -2.70
N GLY A 24 4.34 -59.95 -2.31
CA GLY A 24 5.48 -60.84 -2.30
C GLY A 24 6.56 -60.62 -3.35
N SER A 25 7.75 -60.23 -2.98
CA SER A 25 8.89 -61.20 -2.93
C SER A 25 10.22 -60.51 -2.67
N GLN A 26 10.96 -61.07 -1.74
CA GLN A 26 12.36 -60.80 -1.37
C GLN A 26 13.33 -61.32 -2.41
N ALA A 27 14.50 -60.74 -2.42
CA ALA A 27 15.88 -61.29 -2.49
C ALA A 27 16.77 -60.28 -3.30
N GLY A 28 17.97 -59.96 -2.95
CA GLY A 28 19.05 -60.62 -2.27
C GLY A 28 20.27 -59.74 -2.15
N MET A 29 20.99 -59.99 -1.10
CA MET A 29 22.32 -59.42 -0.76
C MET A 29 23.35 -59.61 -1.86
N LYS A 30 24.25 -58.59 -2.03
CA LYS A 30 25.70 -58.87 -2.12
C LYS A 30 26.51 -57.69 -1.60
N SER A 31 27.44 -58.02 -0.75
CA SER A 31 28.50 -57.27 -0.09
C SER A 31 29.54 -56.75 -1.05
N GLY A 32 30.12 -55.61 -0.75
CA GLY A 32 31.36 -55.10 -1.30
C GLY A 32 31.93 -54.01 -0.40
N ALA A 33 32.83 -54.43 0.45
CA ALA A 33 33.64 -53.52 1.31
C ALA A 33 34.72 -52.83 0.49
N THR A 34 34.95 -51.52 0.69
CA THR A 34 36.27 -50.94 0.69
C THR A 34 36.28 -49.55 1.37
N THR A 35 37.07 -49.49 2.42
CA THR A 35 38.00 -48.44 2.90
C THR A 35 37.51 -47.01 3.14
N GLY A 36 37.31 -46.72 4.38
CA GLY A 36 37.86 -45.73 5.26
C GLY A 36 38.14 -44.31 4.74
N HIS A 37 37.23 -43.37 5.09
CA HIS A 37 37.63 -42.02 5.43
C HIS A 37 36.87 -41.62 6.69
N ARG A 38 37.59 -41.44 7.79
CA ARG A 38 37.07 -40.88 9.03
C ARG A 38 36.73 -39.41 8.77
N PRO A 39 35.55 -38.93 9.03
CA PRO A 39 35.30 -37.51 9.21
C PRO A 39 35.75 -37.09 10.62
N ASP A 40 36.49 -35.99 10.68
CA ASP A 40 36.90 -35.25 11.86
C ASP A 40 35.72 -35.04 12.84
N PRO A 41 35.93 -35.17 14.15
CA PRO A 41 34.90 -34.88 15.13
C PRO A 41 34.69 -33.36 15.16
N ARG A 42 33.56 -32.91 14.62
CA ARG A 42 33.06 -31.57 14.91
C ARG A 42 32.90 -31.46 16.43
N PRO A 43 33.35 -30.34 17.04
CA PRO A 43 33.13 -30.15 18.47
C PRO A 43 31.65 -30.19 18.77
N ASP A 44 31.27 -31.06 19.69
CA ASP A 44 29.95 -31.10 20.31
C ASP A 44 29.59 -29.69 20.74
N ARG A 45 28.72 -29.01 19.98
CA ARG A 45 27.92 -27.93 20.51
C ARG A 45 27.00 -28.59 21.52
N LYS A 46 27.44 -28.64 22.77
CA LYS A 46 26.53 -28.73 23.89
C LYS A 46 25.53 -27.61 23.70
N SER A 47 24.33 -27.98 23.30
CA SER A 47 23.16 -27.12 23.36
C SER A 47 23.01 -26.72 24.83
N ASP A 48 23.50 -25.54 25.17
CA ASP A 48 23.09 -24.87 26.37
C ASP A 48 21.61 -24.49 26.15
N GLN A 49 20.75 -25.46 26.44
CA GLN A 49 19.29 -25.31 26.45
C GLN A 49 18.89 -24.71 27.80
N SER A 50 19.46 -23.62 28.20
CA SER A 50 18.75 -22.64 28.98
C SER A 50 17.97 -21.77 27.97
N ALA A 51 16.79 -22.26 27.57
CA ALA A 51 15.82 -21.39 26.97
C ALA A 51 15.71 -20.14 27.86
N PRO A 52 15.80 -18.92 27.30
CA PRO A 52 15.56 -17.73 28.09
C PRO A 52 14.21 -17.92 28.81
N PRO A 53 14.04 -17.41 30.03
CA PRO A 53 12.76 -17.49 30.69
C PRO A 53 11.81 -16.78 29.71
N TYR A 54 11.05 -17.56 28.98
CA TYR A 54 9.93 -17.03 28.23
C TYR A 54 9.12 -16.26 29.28
N LEU A 55 8.86 -14.99 29.06
CA LEU A 55 7.72 -14.32 29.65
C LEU A 55 6.50 -15.02 29.04
N ALA A 56 6.37 -16.29 29.39
CA ALA A 56 5.27 -17.11 28.99
C ALA A 56 4.02 -16.41 29.47
N LEU A 57 2.99 -16.47 28.66
CA LEU A 57 1.63 -16.17 29.10
C LEU A 57 1.45 -16.83 30.46
N ASP A 58 0.94 -16.07 31.45
CA ASP A 58 0.66 -16.55 32.79
C ASP A 58 0.05 -17.96 32.68
N PRO A 59 0.64 -19.00 33.37
CA PRO A 59 0.16 -20.36 33.20
C PRO A 59 -1.33 -20.54 33.51
N ASP A 60 -1.89 -19.75 34.43
CA ASP A 60 -3.31 -19.77 34.75
C ASP A 60 -4.15 -19.19 33.62
N VAL A 61 -3.66 -18.16 32.90
CA VAL A 61 -4.31 -17.63 31.71
C VAL A 61 -4.21 -18.66 30.57
N ALA A 62 -3.06 -19.28 30.39
CA ALA A 62 -2.87 -20.32 29.37
C ALA A 62 -3.79 -21.53 29.61
N ALA A 63 -3.95 -21.96 30.88
CA ALA A 63 -4.86 -23.04 31.23
C ALA A 63 -6.33 -22.69 30.92
N ARG A 64 -6.78 -21.47 31.26
CA ARG A 64 -8.13 -21.02 30.93
C ARG A 64 -8.39 -21.00 29.42
N THR A 65 -7.44 -20.55 28.61
CA THR A 65 -7.60 -20.51 27.14
C THR A 65 -7.72 -21.91 26.50
N LEU A 66 -7.37 -22.99 27.23
CA LEU A 66 -7.41 -24.37 26.75
C LEU A 66 -8.70 -25.12 27.07
N GLY A 67 -9.59 -24.59 27.88
CA GLY A 67 -10.82 -25.34 28.21
C GLY A 67 -11.72 -24.71 29.27
N GLU A 68 -11.39 -23.55 29.80
CA GLU A 68 -12.21 -22.79 30.75
C GLU A 68 -12.71 -21.49 30.12
N PRO A 69 -13.82 -20.89 30.61
CA PRO A 69 -14.29 -19.61 30.11
C PRO A 69 -13.26 -18.49 30.30
N CYS A 70 -12.90 -17.81 29.20
CA CYS A 70 -12.02 -16.64 29.22
C CYS A 70 -12.79 -15.37 29.53
N ALA A 71 -12.14 -14.46 30.26
CA ALA A 71 -12.63 -13.12 30.54
C ALA A 71 -11.83 -12.06 29.75
N THR A 72 -12.33 -10.82 29.68
CA THR A 72 -11.63 -9.71 29.00
C THR A 72 -10.23 -9.45 29.56
N GLY A 73 -10.01 -9.72 30.85
CA GLY A 73 -8.69 -9.62 31.48
C GLY A 73 -7.65 -10.59 30.89
N ASP A 74 -8.09 -11.75 30.41
CA ASP A 74 -7.20 -12.74 29.76
C ASP A 74 -6.69 -12.20 28.41
N PHE A 75 -7.50 -11.48 27.66
CA PHE A 75 -7.06 -10.82 26.41
C PHE A 75 -5.95 -9.79 26.68
N ALA A 76 -6.07 -9.02 27.78
CA ALA A 76 -5.02 -8.07 28.18
C ALA A 76 -3.71 -8.79 28.55
N ALA A 77 -3.77 -9.98 29.16
CA ALA A 77 -2.59 -10.78 29.47
C ALA A 77 -1.94 -11.34 28.20
N ILE A 78 -2.74 -11.84 27.26
CA ILE A 78 -2.27 -12.31 25.94
C ILE A 78 -1.61 -11.17 25.17
N ALA A 79 -2.25 -9.99 25.13
CA ALA A 79 -1.71 -8.82 24.45
C ALA A 79 -0.34 -8.39 25.03
N ARG A 80 -0.18 -8.38 26.34
CA ARG A 80 1.12 -8.10 27.00
C ARG A 80 2.18 -9.14 26.65
N ALA A 81 1.82 -10.43 26.61
CA ALA A 81 2.75 -11.49 26.21
C ALA A 81 3.19 -11.33 24.74
N CYS A 82 2.28 -10.98 23.85
CA CYS A 82 2.60 -10.69 22.45
C CYS A 82 3.51 -9.46 22.31
N ALA A 83 3.25 -8.40 23.09
CA ALA A 83 4.08 -7.20 23.08
C ALA A 83 5.52 -7.51 23.56
N ALA A 84 5.67 -8.24 24.67
CA ALA A 84 6.97 -8.69 25.15
C ALA A 84 7.71 -9.59 24.13
N GLY A 85 6.98 -10.47 23.44
CA GLY A 85 7.53 -11.31 22.38
C GLY A 85 8.02 -10.48 21.19
N ARG A 86 7.28 -9.47 20.79
CA ARG A 86 7.67 -8.52 19.74
C ARG A 86 8.96 -7.79 20.10
N ASP A 87 9.04 -7.27 21.34
CA ASP A 87 10.22 -6.52 21.80
C ASP A 87 11.46 -7.43 21.90
N ASP A 88 11.29 -8.70 22.28
CA ASP A 88 12.36 -9.70 22.25
C ASP A 88 12.83 -10.00 20.79
N LEU A 89 11.89 -10.19 19.87
CA LEU A 89 12.20 -10.39 18.45
C LEU A 89 12.92 -9.16 17.85
N ALA A 90 12.49 -7.95 18.20
CA ALA A 90 13.17 -6.71 17.81
C ALA A 90 14.60 -6.65 18.34
N SER A 91 14.81 -7.01 19.61
CA SER A 91 16.15 -7.03 20.22
C SER A 91 17.10 -8.05 19.58
N ARG A 92 16.57 -9.09 18.97
CA ARG A 92 17.33 -10.12 18.23
C ARG A 92 17.56 -9.75 16.76
N GLY A 93 17.15 -8.55 16.33
CA GLY A 93 17.23 -8.12 14.92
C GLY A 93 16.27 -8.87 13.99
N MET A 94 15.25 -9.51 14.54
CA MET A 94 14.20 -10.21 13.78
C MET A 94 13.01 -9.32 13.45
N ALA A 95 12.93 -8.14 14.08
CA ALA A 95 11.96 -7.11 13.76
C ALA A 95 12.70 -5.78 13.63
N GLU A 96 12.57 -5.14 12.51
CA GLU A 96 13.20 -3.86 12.25
C GLU A 96 12.27 -2.72 12.66
N GLY A 97 12.65 -2.01 13.69
CA GLY A 97 12.06 -0.74 14.08
C GLY A 97 13.16 0.19 14.56
N GLY A 98 13.39 1.26 13.83
CA GLY A 98 14.27 2.35 14.24
C GLY A 98 15.70 2.25 13.70
N GLY A 99 16.08 3.23 12.87
CA GLY A 99 17.42 3.36 12.33
C GLY A 99 17.65 2.68 10.98
N ARG A 100 16.58 2.26 10.31
CA ARG A 100 16.65 1.73 8.95
C ARG A 100 17.25 2.78 8.02
N GLN A 101 18.26 2.40 7.26
CA GLN A 101 18.86 3.26 6.22
C GLN A 101 18.58 2.66 4.85
N LEU A 102 18.18 3.51 3.91
CA LEU A 102 18.08 3.08 2.52
C LEU A 102 19.48 2.68 2.02
N ARG A 103 19.54 1.54 1.34
CA ARG A 103 20.80 1.08 0.73
C ARG A 103 21.33 2.07 -0.29
N MET A 104 22.59 1.91 -0.64
CA MET A 104 23.21 2.64 -1.74
C MET A 104 22.94 1.94 -3.09
N PHE A 105 22.97 2.72 -4.16
CA PHE A 105 22.76 2.27 -5.54
C PHE A 105 24.09 2.21 -6.30
N SER A 106 24.34 1.10 -6.97
CA SER A 106 25.54 0.93 -7.78
C SER A 106 25.44 1.72 -9.09
N THR A 107 26.60 2.07 -9.66
CA THR A 107 26.65 2.68 -11.01
C THR A 107 25.87 1.87 -12.06
N TRP A 108 25.88 0.52 -11.93
CA TRP A 108 25.13 -0.35 -12.84
C TRP A 108 23.62 -0.15 -12.73
N GLU A 109 23.09 -0.10 -11.51
CA GLU A 109 21.66 0.15 -11.29
C GLU A 109 21.25 1.55 -11.76
N ILE A 110 22.06 2.56 -11.43
CA ILE A 110 21.81 3.94 -11.83
C ILE A 110 21.72 4.05 -13.35
N THR A 111 22.71 3.52 -14.08
CA THR A 111 22.75 3.66 -15.53
C THR A 111 21.78 2.73 -16.26
N ARG A 112 21.26 1.71 -15.60
CA ARG A 112 20.27 0.79 -16.18
C ARG A 112 18.83 1.24 -15.92
N TYR A 113 18.53 1.69 -14.71
CA TYR A 113 17.15 1.87 -14.25
C TYR A 113 16.81 3.33 -13.91
N LEU A 114 17.71 4.07 -13.26
CA LEU A 114 17.39 5.37 -12.69
C LEU A 114 17.72 6.54 -13.63
N ILE A 115 18.88 6.48 -14.29
CA ILE A 115 19.32 7.44 -15.30
C ILE A 115 19.84 6.62 -16.47
N PRO A 116 18.98 6.11 -17.38
CA PRO A 116 19.37 5.19 -18.42
C PRO A 116 20.24 5.85 -19.49
N VAL A 117 21.54 5.91 -19.19
CA VAL A 117 22.60 6.41 -20.05
C VAL A 117 23.73 5.39 -20.20
N ALA A 118 24.51 5.50 -21.28
CA ALA A 118 25.68 4.63 -21.43
C ALA A 118 26.66 4.82 -20.27
N PRO A 119 27.15 3.73 -19.63
CA PRO A 119 28.05 3.81 -18.46
C PRO A 119 29.35 4.64 -18.73
N GLY A 120 29.85 4.66 -19.97
CA GLY A 120 30.97 5.50 -20.37
C GLY A 120 30.61 7.00 -20.38
N HIS A 121 29.40 7.34 -20.81
CA HIS A 121 28.90 8.72 -20.75
C HIS A 121 28.71 9.18 -19.31
N PHE A 122 28.08 8.37 -18.46
CA PHE A 122 27.92 8.65 -17.04
C PHE A 122 29.23 8.98 -16.35
N ARG A 123 30.24 8.09 -16.52
CA ARG A 123 31.63 8.30 -15.97
C ARG A 123 32.27 9.56 -16.49
N ARG A 124 32.14 9.87 -17.78
CA ARG A 124 32.68 11.09 -18.39
C ARG A 124 32.06 12.35 -17.79
N VAL A 125 30.73 12.38 -17.63
CA VAL A 125 30.02 13.53 -17.02
C VAL A 125 30.52 13.74 -15.59
N LEU A 126 30.60 12.69 -14.75
CA LEU A 126 31.13 12.82 -13.39
C LEU A 126 32.56 13.37 -13.36
N LYS A 127 33.46 12.89 -14.27
CA LYS A 127 34.85 13.37 -14.36
C LYS A 127 34.93 14.84 -14.78
N GLN A 128 34.01 15.29 -15.63
CA GLN A 128 33.97 16.68 -16.12
C GLN A 128 33.35 17.64 -15.12
N ASN A 129 32.57 17.13 -14.15
CA ASN A 129 31.84 17.92 -13.15
C ASN A 129 32.19 17.43 -11.73
N PRO A 130 33.33 17.87 -11.16
CA PRO A 130 33.79 17.41 -9.84
C PRO A 130 32.81 17.78 -8.69
N ASP A 131 31.99 18.79 -8.87
CA ASP A 131 30.99 19.26 -7.89
C ASP A 131 29.77 18.30 -7.79
N LEU A 132 29.62 17.42 -8.78
CA LEU A 132 28.60 16.40 -8.72
C LEU A 132 29.01 15.27 -7.77
N PRO A 133 28.03 14.53 -7.20
CA PRO A 133 28.30 13.34 -6.42
C PRO A 133 29.20 12.35 -7.18
N GLN A 134 30.33 12.00 -6.58
CA GLN A 134 31.32 11.13 -7.21
C GLN A 134 31.15 9.64 -6.85
N GLY A 135 30.22 9.34 -5.91
CA GLY A 135 30.01 8.01 -5.35
C GLY A 135 31.17 7.55 -4.46
N ARG A 136 30.89 6.60 -3.61
CA ARG A 136 31.84 5.98 -2.69
C ARG A 136 32.30 4.62 -3.23
N SER A 137 33.53 4.23 -2.99
CA SER A 137 34.05 2.91 -3.32
C SER A 137 34.69 2.31 -2.09
N GLU A 138 34.48 1.03 -1.84
CA GLU A 138 35.07 0.29 -0.73
C GLU A 138 36.54 -0.03 -1.01
N THR A 139 36.92 -0.09 -2.29
CA THR A 139 38.30 -0.40 -2.73
C THR A 139 38.74 0.58 -3.80
N ASP A 140 40.05 0.83 -3.89
CA ASP A 140 40.60 1.69 -4.93
C ASP A 140 40.33 1.10 -6.33
N GLY A 141 39.66 1.89 -7.18
CA GLY A 141 39.20 1.44 -8.50
C GLY A 141 37.96 0.53 -8.51
N GLY A 142 37.31 0.26 -7.36
CA GLY A 142 36.15 -0.59 -7.23
C GLY A 142 34.86 0.03 -7.76
N ALA A 143 33.75 -0.70 -7.62
CA ALA A 143 32.42 -0.23 -7.97
C ALA A 143 32.03 1.00 -7.14
N LYS A 144 31.42 1.99 -7.78
CA LYS A 144 30.93 3.20 -7.11
C LYS A 144 29.48 3.05 -6.70
N TRP A 145 29.19 3.50 -5.49
CA TRP A 145 27.89 3.45 -4.83
C TRP A 145 27.45 4.84 -4.45
N PHE A 146 26.17 5.11 -4.58
CA PHE A 146 25.55 6.42 -4.37
C PHE A 146 24.34 6.28 -3.47
N THR A 147 24.12 7.25 -2.58
CA THR A 147 22.85 7.37 -1.86
C THR A 147 21.76 7.81 -2.83
N LEU A 148 20.48 7.67 -2.42
CA LEU A 148 19.37 8.14 -3.27
C LEU A 148 19.43 9.68 -3.46
N ASP A 149 19.76 10.45 -2.44
CA ASP A 149 19.97 11.91 -2.58
C ASP A 149 21.03 12.26 -3.64
N GLU A 150 22.13 11.53 -3.64
CA GLU A 150 23.17 11.70 -4.65
C GLU A 150 22.65 11.36 -6.06
N VAL A 151 21.82 10.30 -6.17
CA VAL A 151 21.19 9.92 -7.45
C VAL A 151 20.20 10.98 -7.90
N LEU A 152 19.38 11.54 -7.01
CA LEU A 152 18.42 12.60 -7.34
C LEU A 152 19.13 13.86 -7.83
N ARG A 153 20.25 14.24 -7.20
CA ARG A 153 21.09 15.36 -7.69
C ARG A 153 21.67 15.08 -9.07
N LEU A 154 22.10 13.85 -9.34
CA LEU A 154 22.57 13.43 -10.66
C LEU A 154 21.43 13.45 -11.68
N ARG A 155 20.22 12.98 -11.33
CA ARG A 155 19.03 13.08 -12.20
C ARG A 155 18.74 14.54 -12.59
N ALA A 156 18.79 15.45 -11.62
CA ALA A 156 18.60 16.89 -11.88
C ALA A 156 19.62 17.44 -12.87
N HIS A 157 20.89 17.08 -12.73
CA HIS A 157 21.95 17.50 -13.66
C HIS A 157 21.71 16.94 -15.08
N PHE A 158 21.50 15.62 -15.21
CA PHE A 158 21.21 15.00 -16.50
C PHE A 158 19.88 15.49 -17.10
N GLY A 159 18.95 15.90 -16.26
CA GLY A 159 17.69 16.51 -16.65
C GLY A 159 17.78 17.95 -17.14
N ALA A 160 18.84 18.69 -16.80
CA ALA A 160 19.06 20.05 -17.25
C ALA A 160 19.81 20.11 -18.61
N GLU A 161 20.51 19.03 -19.02
CA GLU A 161 21.36 19.00 -20.21
C GLU A 161 20.66 18.40 -21.45
N GLY A 162 20.48 19.16 -22.51
CA GLY A 162 20.13 18.70 -23.87
C GLY A 162 18.65 18.34 -24.12
N SER A 163 18.34 17.90 -25.35
CA SER A 163 16.96 17.62 -25.81
C SER A 163 16.30 16.37 -25.18
N LYS A 164 17.08 15.41 -24.68
CA LYS A 164 16.60 14.25 -23.94
C LYS A 164 16.52 14.49 -22.42
N ALA A 165 16.97 15.62 -21.98
CA ALA A 165 17.16 16.04 -20.62
C ALA A 165 15.88 15.95 -19.77
N LYS A 166 14.75 16.38 -20.32
CA LYS A 166 13.47 16.41 -19.62
C LYS A 166 12.93 15.04 -19.21
N SER A 167 13.43 13.94 -19.80
CA SER A 167 12.98 12.58 -19.47
C SER A 167 13.47 12.07 -18.12
N TYR A 168 14.48 12.70 -17.51
CA TYR A 168 15.03 12.30 -16.21
C TYR A 168 14.44 13.09 -15.03
N LEU A 169 13.70 14.15 -15.28
CA LEU A 169 13.01 14.90 -14.24
C LEU A 169 11.59 14.40 -14.07
N PRO A 170 11.06 14.38 -12.83
CA PRO A 170 9.65 14.17 -12.63
C PRO A 170 8.86 15.28 -13.32
N TYR A 171 7.71 14.94 -13.87
CA TYR A 171 6.83 15.91 -14.50
C TYR A 171 5.63 16.15 -13.58
N ARG A 172 5.48 17.38 -13.14
CA ARG A 172 4.28 17.92 -12.53
C ARG A 172 4.05 19.31 -13.12
N PRO A 173 2.85 19.60 -13.63
CA PRO A 173 2.55 20.95 -14.11
C PRO A 173 2.57 21.96 -12.97
N GLU A 174 3.09 23.14 -13.24
CA GLU A 174 3.13 24.24 -12.26
C GLU A 174 1.70 24.68 -11.90
N GLY A 175 1.45 24.85 -10.61
CA GLY A 175 0.16 25.32 -10.09
C GLY A 175 -0.95 24.25 -10.05
N LEU A 176 -0.68 23.00 -10.43
CA LEU A 176 -1.63 21.90 -10.25
C LEU A 176 -1.31 21.12 -8.96
N PRO A 177 -2.35 20.60 -8.26
CA PRO A 177 -2.17 19.83 -7.05
C PRO A 177 -1.51 18.48 -7.32
N ALA A 178 -1.05 17.82 -6.25
CA ALA A 178 -0.62 16.43 -6.27
C ALA A 178 -1.71 15.53 -6.84
N LYS A 179 -1.32 14.43 -7.49
CA LYS A 179 -2.26 13.35 -7.82
C LYS A 179 -2.31 12.32 -6.70
N MET A 180 -3.53 11.95 -6.33
CA MET A 180 -3.80 10.98 -5.27
C MET A 180 -4.16 9.62 -5.89
N ILE A 181 -3.48 8.57 -5.46
CA ILE A 181 -3.63 7.21 -5.98
C ILE A 181 -4.06 6.28 -4.86
N ALA A 182 -5.28 5.75 -4.90
CA ALA A 182 -5.75 4.77 -3.94
C ALA A 182 -5.57 3.34 -4.46
N VAL A 183 -5.05 2.47 -3.61
CA VAL A 183 -4.93 1.04 -3.88
C VAL A 183 -5.93 0.29 -3.02
N ALA A 184 -6.98 -0.25 -3.62
CA ALA A 184 -8.13 -0.78 -2.91
C ALA A 184 -8.64 -2.11 -3.50
N ASN A 185 -9.00 -3.01 -2.62
CA ASN A 185 -9.84 -4.19 -2.86
C ASN A 185 -10.27 -4.71 -1.48
N PHE A 186 -11.52 -5.15 -1.33
CA PHE A 186 -11.97 -5.66 -0.03
C PHE A 186 -11.41 -7.03 0.33
N LYS A 187 -10.79 -7.75 -0.62
CA LYS A 187 -10.16 -9.04 -0.35
C LYS A 187 -8.80 -8.86 0.30
N GLY A 188 -8.57 -9.56 1.41
CA GLY A 188 -7.28 -9.63 2.07
C GLY A 188 -6.25 -10.43 1.24
N GLY A 189 -4.96 -10.08 1.36
CA GLY A 189 -3.88 -10.85 0.74
C GLY A 189 -3.71 -10.70 -0.78
N VAL A 190 -4.44 -9.78 -1.44
CA VAL A 190 -4.29 -9.51 -2.88
C VAL A 190 -3.10 -8.60 -3.23
N GLY A 191 -2.29 -8.21 -2.24
CA GLY A 191 -1.11 -7.38 -2.46
C GLY A 191 -1.38 -5.88 -2.54
N LYS A 192 -2.42 -5.35 -1.88
CA LYS A 192 -2.70 -3.90 -1.83
C LYS A 192 -1.50 -3.11 -1.31
N THR A 193 -1.15 -3.33 -0.05
CA THR A 193 -0.02 -2.65 0.62
C THR A 193 1.29 -2.83 -0.13
N SER A 194 1.59 -4.06 -0.57
CA SER A 194 2.81 -4.32 -1.36
C SER A 194 2.82 -3.55 -2.67
N THR A 195 1.70 -3.51 -3.40
CA THR A 195 1.58 -2.73 -4.65
C THR A 195 1.74 -1.24 -4.37
N CYS A 196 1.03 -0.72 -3.38
CA CYS A 196 1.08 0.68 -2.97
C CYS A 196 2.50 1.12 -2.61
N ALA A 197 3.17 0.37 -1.72
CA ALA A 197 4.54 0.65 -1.29
C ALA A 197 5.54 0.64 -2.45
N HIS A 198 5.49 -0.36 -3.32
CA HIS A 198 6.40 -0.44 -4.45
C HIS A 198 6.17 0.67 -5.50
N LEU A 199 4.92 1.11 -5.68
CA LEU A 199 4.62 2.25 -6.54
C LEU A 199 5.14 3.55 -5.94
N ALA A 200 4.99 3.77 -4.63
CA ALA A 200 5.56 4.91 -3.94
C ALA A 200 7.09 4.95 -4.05
N MET A 201 7.75 3.80 -3.82
CA MET A 201 9.20 3.65 -3.98
C MET A 201 9.65 3.89 -5.43
N SER A 202 8.90 3.39 -6.42
CA SER A 202 9.20 3.61 -7.84
C SER A 202 9.08 5.08 -8.22
N ALA A 203 8.04 5.77 -7.72
CA ALA A 203 7.86 7.20 -7.90
C ALA A 203 9.02 8.00 -7.29
N ALA A 204 9.43 7.63 -6.08
CA ALA A 204 10.57 8.25 -5.41
C ALA A 204 11.89 8.06 -6.18
N LEU A 205 12.13 6.87 -6.72
CA LEU A 205 13.29 6.60 -7.59
C LEU A 205 13.26 7.41 -8.89
N ASP A 206 12.06 7.76 -9.37
CA ASP A 206 11.87 8.66 -10.52
C ASP A 206 12.01 10.15 -10.14
N GLY A 207 12.19 10.45 -8.85
CA GLY A 207 12.45 11.79 -8.33
C GLY A 207 11.22 12.57 -7.88
N TYR A 208 10.03 11.95 -7.85
CA TYR A 208 8.84 12.56 -7.27
C TYR A 208 8.98 12.70 -5.75
N LYS A 209 8.42 13.77 -5.19
CA LYS A 209 8.19 13.91 -3.76
C LYS A 209 6.85 13.24 -3.41
N VAL A 210 6.90 12.24 -2.57
CA VAL A 210 5.78 11.32 -2.33
C VAL A 210 5.31 11.41 -0.89
N LEU A 211 4.02 11.48 -0.68
CA LEU A 211 3.39 11.20 0.61
C LEU A 211 2.68 9.85 0.53
N VAL A 212 2.88 9.02 1.53
CA VAL A 212 2.13 7.78 1.73
C VAL A 212 1.20 7.96 2.91
N ILE A 213 -0.07 7.60 2.75
CA ILE A 213 -1.07 7.62 3.82
C ILE A 213 -1.58 6.19 4.02
N ASP A 214 -1.32 5.65 5.20
CA ASP A 214 -1.81 4.34 5.61
C ASP A 214 -3.20 4.49 6.24
N LEU A 215 -4.22 3.95 5.58
CA LEU A 215 -5.61 3.94 6.06
C LEU A 215 -5.99 2.57 6.66
N ASP A 216 -5.09 1.58 6.58
CA ASP A 216 -5.32 0.25 7.16
C ASP A 216 -4.82 0.22 8.61
N SER A 217 -5.73 -0.01 9.55
CA SER A 217 -5.42 -0.13 10.98
C SER A 217 -4.41 -1.23 11.31
N GLN A 218 -4.10 -2.12 10.37
CA GLN A 218 -3.02 -3.10 10.53
C GLN A 218 -1.61 -2.46 10.49
N GLY A 219 -1.46 -1.25 9.96
CA GLY A 219 -0.20 -0.51 9.93
C GLY A 219 0.89 -1.18 9.10
N SER A 220 0.53 -1.98 8.10
CA SER A 220 1.50 -2.71 7.29
C SER A 220 2.35 -1.78 6.44
N MET A 221 1.77 -0.74 5.86
CA MET A 221 2.47 0.30 5.12
C MET A 221 3.38 1.10 6.05
N THR A 222 2.87 1.45 7.23
CA THR A 222 3.62 2.12 8.30
C THR A 222 4.88 1.35 8.66
N SER A 223 4.76 0.02 8.83
CA SER A 223 5.90 -0.85 9.13
C SER A 223 6.92 -0.90 7.98
N ILE A 224 6.47 -0.95 6.71
CA ILE A 224 7.35 -0.97 5.53
C ILE A 224 8.21 0.29 5.49
N PHE A 225 7.66 1.45 5.80
CA PHE A 225 8.39 2.72 5.77
C PHE A 225 9.03 3.09 7.12
N GLY A 226 8.94 2.23 8.13
CA GLY A 226 9.59 2.41 9.43
C GLY A 226 8.95 3.49 10.30
N GLY A 227 7.67 3.82 10.03
CA GLY A 227 6.91 4.80 10.79
C GLY A 227 6.63 4.34 12.22
N GLN A 228 6.47 5.30 13.12
CA GLN A 228 6.14 5.10 14.52
C GLN A 228 4.83 5.82 14.83
N VAL A 229 3.83 5.07 15.30
CA VAL A 229 2.51 5.61 15.64
C VAL A 229 2.17 5.11 17.04
N ALA A 230 2.03 6.02 18.00
CA ALA A 230 1.76 5.69 19.39
C ALA A 230 0.26 5.50 19.67
N ASP A 231 -0.57 6.35 19.05
CA ASP A 231 -2.01 6.34 19.25
C ASP A 231 -2.75 6.84 17.97
N GLU A 232 -4.06 6.90 18.02
CA GLU A 232 -4.91 7.34 16.89
C GLU A 232 -4.70 8.81 16.52
N TRP A 233 -4.20 9.64 17.42
CA TRP A 233 -3.92 11.06 17.17
C TRP A 233 -2.73 11.29 16.24
N GLN A 234 -1.92 10.27 16.01
CA GLN A 234 -0.81 10.30 15.08
C GLN A 234 -1.17 9.63 13.73
N THR A 235 -2.47 9.43 13.45
CA THR A 235 -3.00 8.86 12.21
C THR A 235 -3.85 9.90 11.47
N VAL A 236 -4.57 9.50 10.42
CA VAL A 236 -5.54 10.38 9.74
C VAL A 236 -6.76 10.74 10.58
N PHE A 237 -6.99 10.09 11.72
CA PHE A 237 -8.17 10.27 12.55
C PHE A 237 -8.45 11.74 12.93
N PRO A 238 -7.48 12.51 13.45
CA PRO A 238 -7.73 13.91 13.83
C PRO A 238 -8.06 14.81 12.62
N LEU A 239 -7.62 14.50 11.40
CA LEU A 239 -8.01 15.26 10.21
C LEU A 239 -9.51 15.08 9.92
N LEU A 240 -10.02 13.86 10.04
CA LEU A 240 -11.45 13.56 9.88
C LEU A 240 -12.29 14.20 10.98
N ALA A 241 -11.81 14.13 12.23
CA ALA A 241 -12.43 14.78 13.39
C ALA A 241 -12.47 16.31 13.21
N ARG A 242 -11.36 16.92 12.81
CA ARG A 242 -11.26 18.36 12.53
C ARG A 242 -12.24 18.80 11.46
N HIS A 243 -12.34 18.05 10.37
CA HIS A 243 -13.29 18.37 9.29
C HIS A 243 -14.72 18.33 9.80
N HIS A 244 -15.09 17.35 10.64
CA HIS A 244 -16.40 17.30 11.27
C HIS A 244 -16.59 18.44 12.26
N ALA A 245 -15.61 18.75 13.10
CA ALA A 245 -15.66 19.88 14.05
C ALA A 245 -15.92 21.22 13.35
N ARG A 246 -15.22 21.49 12.25
CA ARG A 246 -15.43 22.70 11.41
C ARG A 246 -16.83 22.72 10.81
N HIS A 247 -17.34 21.57 10.36
CA HIS A 247 -18.73 21.48 9.89
C HIS A 247 -19.73 21.84 10.99
N LEU A 248 -19.57 21.31 12.20
CA LEU A 248 -20.43 21.63 13.34
C LEU A 248 -20.32 23.11 13.76
N GLN A 249 -19.12 23.71 13.74
CA GLN A 249 -18.95 25.13 14.01
C GLN A 249 -19.72 26.00 13.01
N ALA A 250 -19.64 25.67 11.71
CA ALA A 250 -20.39 26.35 10.67
C ALA A 250 -21.91 26.17 10.82
N ASP A 251 -22.36 24.96 11.24
CA ASP A 251 -23.79 24.74 11.55
C ASP A 251 -24.24 25.50 12.80
N ASN A 252 -23.41 25.51 13.84
CA ASN A 252 -23.70 26.25 15.06
C ASN A 252 -23.87 27.76 14.80
N GLN A 253 -23.05 28.35 13.93
CA GLN A 253 -23.22 29.75 13.53
C GLN A 253 -24.60 29.94 12.86
N ARG A 254 -25.01 29.09 11.93
CA ARG A 254 -26.31 29.13 11.28
C ARG A 254 -27.48 28.94 12.27
N ARG A 255 -27.29 28.14 13.32
CA ARG A 255 -28.27 27.93 14.38
C ARG A 255 -28.44 29.17 15.25
N MET A 256 -27.31 29.77 15.67
CA MET A 256 -27.33 31.02 16.45
C MET A 256 -27.99 32.16 15.68
N ASP A 257 -27.71 32.28 14.38
CA ASP A 257 -28.36 33.30 13.52
C ASP A 257 -29.87 33.12 13.42
N ARG A 258 -30.39 31.91 13.65
CA ARG A 258 -31.85 31.61 13.71
C ARG A 258 -32.42 31.68 15.12
N GLY A 259 -31.60 31.92 16.13
CA GLY A 259 -31.99 31.92 17.54
C GLY A 259 -32.06 30.53 18.17
N ASP A 260 -31.52 29.50 17.55
CA ASP A 260 -31.43 28.14 18.09
C ASP A 260 -30.17 27.98 18.95
N ASN A 261 -30.21 27.04 19.88
CA ASN A 261 -29.03 26.73 20.69
C ASN A 261 -27.94 25.99 19.86
N PRO A 262 -26.65 26.34 20.00
CA PRO A 262 -25.58 25.62 19.38
C PRO A 262 -25.44 24.21 19.98
N GLN A 263 -24.91 23.28 19.17
CA GLN A 263 -24.49 21.94 19.61
C GLN A 263 -23.08 22.05 20.21
N PRO A 264 -22.82 21.52 21.40
CA PRO A 264 -21.45 21.51 21.94
C PRO A 264 -20.55 20.59 21.11
N LEU A 265 -19.29 21.00 20.95
CA LEU A 265 -18.25 20.10 20.53
C LEU A 265 -17.83 19.25 21.72
N ASP A 266 -17.62 17.96 21.52
CA ASP A 266 -16.97 17.12 22.52
C ASP A 266 -15.45 17.41 22.59
N ASP A 267 -14.76 16.82 23.56
CA ASP A 267 -13.34 17.05 23.79
C ASP A 267 -12.51 16.60 22.57
N THR A 268 -12.84 15.45 21.96
CA THR A 268 -12.18 14.92 20.77
C THR A 268 -12.25 15.89 19.58
N LEU A 269 -13.43 16.43 19.31
CA LEU A 269 -13.63 17.38 18.22
C LEU A 269 -12.95 18.73 18.51
N SER A 270 -12.93 19.13 19.79
CA SER A 270 -12.28 20.37 20.18
C SER A 270 -10.76 20.30 20.05
N GLU A 271 -10.15 19.20 20.50
CA GLU A 271 -8.71 18.95 20.37
C GLU A 271 -8.30 18.81 18.89
N ALA A 272 -9.11 18.18 18.06
CA ALA A 272 -8.81 17.99 16.65
C ALA A 272 -8.71 19.30 15.84
N LEU A 273 -9.33 20.39 16.30
CA LEU A 273 -9.29 21.69 15.61
C LEU A 273 -7.87 22.24 15.46
N ASP A 274 -6.98 21.92 16.39
CA ASP A 274 -5.61 22.43 16.45
C ASP A 274 -4.61 21.50 15.70
N VAL A 275 -5.04 20.30 15.28
CA VAL A 275 -4.17 19.34 14.59
C VAL A 275 -4.15 19.61 13.09
N THR A 276 -2.97 19.70 12.51
CA THR A 276 -2.76 19.84 11.05
C THR A 276 -2.15 18.57 10.45
N ALA A 277 -2.21 18.42 9.14
CA ALA A 277 -1.55 17.30 8.48
C ALA A 277 -0.03 17.32 8.69
N ALA A 278 0.59 18.49 8.83
CA ALA A 278 2.02 18.62 9.10
C ALA A 278 2.42 17.99 10.45
N ASP A 279 1.52 18.00 11.45
CA ASP A 279 1.77 17.38 12.77
C ASP A 279 1.77 15.85 12.68
N LEU A 280 1.18 15.28 11.64
CA LEU A 280 1.02 13.83 11.44
C LEU A 280 2.06 13.25 10.47
N ILE A 281 2.65 14.09 9.61
CA ILE A 281 3.60 13.68 8.60
C ILE A 281 4.94 13.33 9.25
N GLN A 282 5.40 12.10 9.03
CA GLN A 282 6.69 11.59 9.50
C GLN A 282 7.62 11.39 8.31
N THR A 283 8.89 11.77 8.47
CA THR A 283 9.94 11.40 7.53
C THR A 283 10.23 9.91 7.61
N THR A 284 10.58 9.30 6.48
CA THR A 284 10.94 7.89 6.40
C THR A 284 12.43 7.73 6.14
N HIS A 285 12.89 6.48 6.03
CA HIS A 285 14.26 6.19 5.59
C HIS A 285 14.49 6.45 4.07
N TRP A 286 13.43 6.80 3.33
CA TRP A 286 13.50 7.29 1.96
C TRP A 286 13.51 8.82 1.96
N PRO A 287 14.51 9.48 1.33
CA PRO A 287 14.70 10.94 1.46
C PRO A 287 13.57 11.77 0.85
N ASN A 288 12.76 11.19 -0.02
CA ASN A 288 11.66 11.85 -0.72
C ASN A 288 10.33 11.10 -0.59
N ILE A 289 10.19 10.25 0.43
CA ILE A 289 8.91 9.66 0.84
C ILE A 289 8.66 10.02 2.29
N ASP A 290 7.54 10.69 2.55
CA ASP A 290 7.02 10.94 3.88
C ASP A 290 5.75 10.10 4.11
N LEU A 291 5.34 9.94 5.37
CA LEU A 291 4.29 9.01 5.77
C LEU A 291 3.34 9.65 6.77
N ILE A 292 2.03 9.49 6.57
CA ILE A 292 1.04 9.51 7.64
C ILE A 292 0.72 8.05 7.97
N GLY A 293 1.13 7.61 9.15
CA GLY A 293 1.06 6.22 9.55
C GLY A 293 -0.32 5.81 10.07
N ALA A 294 -0.48 4.50 10.26
CA ALA A 294 -1.63 3.89 10.92
C ALA A 294 -1.19 2.90 11.99
N GLN A 295 -2.09 2.62 12.90
CA GLN A 295 -1.98 1.58 13.90
C GLN A 295 -3.39 1.10 14.30
N LEU A 296 -3.48 0.03 15.10
CA LEU A 296 -4.73 -0.66 15.39
C LEU A 296 -5.84 0.27 15.93
N ASN A 297 -5.48 1.28 16.72
CA ASN A 297 -6.46 2.23 17.27
C ASN A 297 -7.15 3.08 16.20
N LEU A 298 -6.58 3.22 14.99
CA LEU A 298 -7.27 3.88 13.88
C LEU A 298 -8.64 3.21 13.58
N TYR A 299 -8.80 1.93 13.94
CA TYR A 299 -10.08 1.23 13.80
C TYR A 299 -11.23 1.90 14.57
N TRP A 300 -10.92 2.68 15.63
CA TRP A 300 -11.92 3.47 16.34
C TRP A 300 -12.63 4.49 15.46
N ALA A 301 -12.00 4.99 14.41
CA ALA A 301 -12.63 5.89 13.45
C ALA A 301 -13.91 5.29 12.85
N GLU A 302 -13.93 3.98 12.56
CA GLU A 302 -15.09 3.28 12.01
C GLU A 302 -16.30 3.26 12.97
N PHE A 303 -16.08 3.45 14.27
CA PHE A 303 -17.15 3.57 15.26
C PHE A 303 -17.55 5.03 15.51
N GLN A 304 -16.59 5.95 15.48
CA GLN A 304 -16.86 7.37 15.75
C GLN A 304 -17.55 8.07 14.58
N ILE A 305 -17.15 7.79 13.36
CA ILE A 305 -17.71 8.44 12.17
C ILE A 305 -19.24 8.27 12.05
N PRO A 306 -19.86 7.09 12.30
CA PRO A 306 -21.31 6.95 12.32
C PRO A 306 -21.98 7.85 13.37
N VAL A 307 -21.38 8.00 14.54
CA VAL A 307 -21.90 8.87 15.61
C VAL A 307 -21.86 10.33 15.14
N TRP A 308 -20.76 10.78 14.57
CA TRP A 308 -20.61 12.12 14.02
C TRP A 308 -21.61 12.41 12.89
N ARG A 309 -21.87 11.45 12.01
CA ARG A 309 -22.89 11.59 10.97
C ARG A 309 -24.31 11.77 11.51
N MET A 310 -24.61 11.17 12.66
CA MET A 310 -25.90 11.38 13.33
C MET A 310 -25.99 12.77 13.98
N GLN A 311 -24.88 13.32 14.46
CA GLN A 311 -24.80 14.64 15.09
C GLN A 311 -24.79 15.77 14.05
N GLY A 312 -23.98 15.64 13.00
CA GLY A 312 -23.79 16.66 11.97
C GLY A 312 -24.59 16.38 10.70
N ARG A 313 -25.86 16.82 10.66
CA ARG A 313 -26.65 16.70 9.44
C ARG A 313 -25.99 17.45 8.28
N GLY A 314 -25.82 16.76 7.14
CA GLY A 314 -25.21 17.33 5.95
C GLY A 314 -23.67 17.38 6.00
N TRP A 315 -23.03 16.73 6.96
CA TRP A 315 -21.60 16.55 6.94
C TRP A 315 -21.18 15.60 5.81
N LYS A 316 -20.31 16.12 4.95
CA LYS A 316 -19.79 15.40 3.79
C LYS A 316 -18.53 14.66 4.19
N LEU A 317 -18.71 13.48 4.75
CA LEU A 317 -17.62 12.63 5.22
C LEU A 317 -16.58 12.34 4.13
N TRP A 318 -17.02 12.09 2.90
CA TRP A 318 -16.15 11.70 1.77
C TRP A 318 -15.19 12.80 1.33
N ASP A 319 -15.45 14.07 1.66
CA ASP A 319 -14.56 15.18 1.36
C ASP A 319 -13.52 15.40 2.47
N ALA A 320 -13.67 14.72 3.64
CA ALA A 320 -12.94 15.05 4.86
C ALA A 320 -11.42 14.92 4.73
N LEU A 321 -10.92 13.88 4.07
CA LEU A 321 -9.49 13.70 3.85
C LEU A 321 -8.95 14.73 2.86
N THR A 322 -9.59 14.87 1.71
CA THR A 322 -9.16 15.80 0.64
C THR A 322 -9.17 17.24 1.13
N ASP A 323 -10.28 17.68 1.73
CA ASP A 323 -10.42 19.05 2.23
C ASP A 323 -9.39 19.37 3.32
N SER A 324 -9.09 18.39 4.20
CA SER A 324 -8.09 18.58 5.24
C SER A 324 -6.69 18.71 4.66
N LEU A 325 -6.30 17.85 3.70
CA LEU A 325 -4.99 17.90 3.05
C LEU A 325 -4.83 19.17 2.22
N GLN A 326 -5.89 19.59 1.51
CA GLN A 326 -5.89 20.81 0.70
C GLN A 326 -5.77 22.07 1.58
N ALA A 327 -6.56 22.12 2.68
CA ALA A 327 -6.55 23.25 3.59
C ALA A 327 -5.19 23.46 4.28
N ASP A 328 -4.43 22.38 4.46
CA ASP A 328 -3.09 22.42 5.06
C ASP A 328 -1.97 22.55 4.02
N GLY A 329 -2.28 22.70 2.73
CA GLY A 329 -1.31 22.89 1.65
C GLY A 329 -0.52 21.64 1.26
N VAL A 330 -0.89 20.47 1.80
CA VAL A 330 -0.16 19.21 1.54
C VAL A 330 -0.16 18.84 0.05
N LEU A 331 -1.29 19.08 -0.64
CA LEU A 331 -1.40 18.76 -2.06
C LEU A 331 -0.55 19.67 -2.97
N ASP A 332 -0.06 20.79 -2.44
CA ASP A 332 0.88 21.67 -3.12
C ASP A 332 2.33 21.24 -2.86
N ASP A 333 2.61 20.69 -1.69
CA ASP A 333 3.95 20.33 -1.24
C ASP A 333 4.47 19.01 -1.80
N TYR A 334 3.57 18.05 -2.12
CA TYR A 334 3.92 16.74 -2.68
C TYR A 334 3.52 16.65 -4.14
N ASP A 335 4.22 15.80 -4.90
CA ASP A 335 3.86 15.50 -6.29
C ASP A 335 2.79 14.42 -6.37
N LEU A 336 2.92 13.38 -5.55
CA LEU A 336 2.05 12.22 -5.54
C LEU A 336 1.69 11.82 -4.11
N VAL A 337 0.44 11.42 -3.91
CA VAL A 337 -0.04 10.86 -2.64
C VAL A 337 -0.55 9.45 -2.89
N PHE A 338 0.00 8.46 -2.18
CA PHE A 338 -0.45 7.08 -2.25
C PHE A 338 -1.25 6.71 -1.02
N LEU A 339 -2.45 6.17 -1.23
CA LEU A 339 -3.39 5.76 -0.18
C LEU A 339 -3.47 4.24 -0.14
N ASP A 340 -3.01 3.63 0.96
CA ASP A 340 -3.21 2.20 1.22
C ASP A 340 -4.49 1.99 2.02
N THR A 341 -5.42 1.19 1.51
CA THR A 341 -6.74 1.03 2.11
C THR A 341 -6.92 -0.33 2.79
N PRO A 342 -7.73 -0.39 3.88
CA PRO A 342 -8.06 -1.65 4.53
C PRO A 342 -8.84 -2.60 3.60
N PRO A 343 -8.86 -3.92 3.92
CA PRO A 343 -9.62 -4.91 3.15
C PRO A 343 -11.12 -4.88 3.48
N ALA A 344 -11.71 -3.70 3.56
CA ALA A 344 -13.13 -3.50 3.87
C ALA A 344 -13.60 -2.18 3.26
N LEU A 345 -14.88 -2.09 2.88
CA LEU A 345 -15.49 -0.84 2.45
C LEU A 345 -16.09 -0.11 3.68
N GLY A 346 -15.21 0.32 4.58
CA GLY A 346 -15.56 1.16 5.72
C GLY A 346 -15.44 2.65 5.39
N TYR A 347 -15.65 3.48 6.39
CA TYR A 347 -15.61 4.94 6.22
C TYR A 347 -14.22 5.46 5.86
N LEU A 348 -13.15 4.85 6.38
CA LEU A 348 -11.78 5.17 5.99
C LEU A 348 -11.53 4.86 4.51
N THR A 349 -12.00 3.71 4.04
CA THR A 349 -11.90 3.35 2.61
C THR A 349 -12.70 4.31 1.74
N ILE A 350 -13.92 4.66 2.13
CA ILE A 350 -14.75 5.63 1.39
C ILE A 350 -14.02 6.98 1.28
N ASN A 351 -13.42 7.48 2.37
CA ASN A 351 -12.59 8.70 2.34
C ASN A 351 -11.41 8.57 1.36
N GLY A 352 -10.65 7.49 1.46
CA GLY A 352 -9.50 7.27 0.58
C GLY A 352 -9.88 7.15 -0.89
N LEU A 353 -11.00 6.47 -1.20
CA LEU A 353 -11.47 6.30 -2.58
C LEU A 353 -12.05 7.60 -3.14
N ALA A 354 -12.79 8.36 -2.33
CA ALA A 354 -13.34 9.66 -2.74
C ALA A 354 -12.24 10.71 -2.96
N ALA A 355 -11.17 10.65 -2.16
CA ALA A 355 -10.03 11.54 -2.27
C ALA A 355 -9.14 11.25 -3.48
N ALA A 356 -9.19 10.04 -4.03
CA ALA A 356 -8.26 9.62 -5.07
C ALA A 356 -8.64 10.12 -6.47
N ASP A 357 -7.64 10.53 -7.25
CA ASP A 357 -7.76 10.75 -8.68
C ASP A 357 -7.71 9.43 -9.46
N ILE A 358 -6.93 8.46 -8.98
CA ILE A 358 -6.71 7.19 -9.66
C ILE A 358 -6.97 6.03 -8.69
N LEU A 359 -7.81 5.08 -9.11
CA LEU A 359 -8.07 3.85 -8.38
C LEU A 359 -7.31 2.68 -8.99
N LEU A 360 -6.50 2.01 -8.18
CA LEU A 360 -5.83 0.76 -8.53
C LEU A 360 -6.45 -0.39 -7.75
N VAL A 361 -6.85 -1.45 -8.47
CA VAL A 361 -7.55 -2.59 -7.88
C VAL A 361 -6.72 -3.86 -8.11
N PRO A 362 -5.83 -4.22 -7.17
CA PRO A 362 -5.06 -5.46 -7.24
C PRO A 362 -5.97 -6.67 -7.08
N LEU A 363 -5.76 -7.70 -7.91
CA LEU A 363 -6.46 -8.98 -7.82
C LEU A 363 -5.55 -10.12 -8.27
N GLY A 364 -5.76 -11.32 -7.74
CA GLY A 364 -5.06 -12.51 -8.23
C GLY A 364 -5.72 -13.10 -9.46
N ALA A 365 -4.96 -13.82 -10.28
CA ALA A 365 -5.50 -14.56 -11.41
C ALA A 365 -6.14 -15.88 -10.95
N SER A 366 -7.25 -15.80 -10.23
CA SER A 366 -8.09 -16.93 -9.83
C SER A 366 -9.58 -16.60 -10.03
N PHE A 367 -10.40 -17.62 -10.25
CA PHE A 367 -11.85 -17.44 -10.43
C PHE A 367 -12.48 -16.71 -9.24
N LEU A 368 -12.16 -17.13 -8.02
CA LEU A 368 -12.71 -16.54 -6.80
C LEU A 368 -12.31 -15.07 -6.62
N GLU A 369 -11.09 -14.70 -7.04
CA GLU A 369 -10.65 -13.31 -6.95
C GLU A 369 -11.26 -12.44 -8.04
N PHE A 370 -11.48 -12.99 -9.23
CA PHE A 370 -12.18 -12.30 -10.30
C PHE A 370 -13.65 -12.03 -9.94
N ASP A 371 -14.37 -13.07 -9.47
CA ASP A 371 -15.77 -12.92 -9.01
C ASP A 371 -15.88 -11.91 -7.86
N SER A 372 -14.98 -12.01 -6.87
CA SER A 372 -15.01 -11.10 -5.73
C SER A 372 -14.66 -9.65 -6.13
N THR A 373 -13.84 -9.46 -7.16
CA THR A 373 -13.53 -8.12 -7.69
C THR A 373 -14.74 -7.53 -8.44
N GLY A 374 -15.50 -8.34 -9.15
CA GLY A 374 -16.78 -7.91 -9.73
C GLY A 374 -17.73 -7.39 -8.65
N ARG A 375 -17.92 -8.15 -7.58
CA ARG A 375 -18.74 -7.72 -6.43
C ARG A 375 -18.20 -6.47 -5.73
N PHE A 376 -16.89 -6.28 -5.71
CA PHE A 376 -16.29 -5.05 -5.20
C PHE A 376 -16.73 -3.83 -6.02
N PHE A 377 -16.69 -3.90 -7.34
CA PHE A 377 -17.19 -2.82 -8.20
C PHE A 377 -18.70 -2.60 -8.06
N ASP A 378 -19.50 -3.65 -7.93
CA ASP A 378 -20.93 -3.53 -7.66
C ASP A 378 -21.18 -2.79 -6.34
N MET A 379 -20.41 -3.10 -5.30
CA MET A 379 -20.53 -2.46 -4.01
C MET A 379 -20.06 -0.99 -4.04
N LEU A 380 -19.00 -0.66 -4.79
CA LEU A 380 -18.60 0.72 -5.03
C LEU A 380 -19.70 1.50 -5.73
N HIS A 381 -20.28 0.95 -6.80
CA HIS A 381 -21.38 1.57 -7.51
C HIS A 381 -22.57 1.84 -6.60
N ALA A 382 -23.01 0.85 -5.81
CA ALA A 382 -24.12 1.02 -4.87
C ALA A 382 -23.83 2.07 -3.80
N THR A 383 -22.60 2.09 -3.24
CA THR A 383 -22.22 3.00 -2.16
C THR A 383 -22.10 4.44 -2.66
N PHE A 384 -21.29 4.69 -3.67
CA PHE A 384 -21.08 6.03 -4.22
C PHE A 384 -22.34 6.56 -4.91
N GLY A 385 -23.07 5.70 -5.64
CA GLY A 385 -24.35 6.07 -6.25
C GLY A 385 -25.42 6.47 -5.22
N SER A 386 -25.49 5.79 -4.07
CA SER A 386 -26.39 6.19 -2.99
C SER A 386 -26.04 7.56 -2.40
N ILE A 387 -24.74 7.86 -2.28
CA ILE A 387 -24.25 9.16 -1.81
C ILE A 387 -24.61 10.24 -2.84
N GLU A 388 -24.33 10.01 -4.12
CA GLU A 388 -24.64 10.95 -5.21
C GLU A 388 -26.15 11.25 -5.28
N GLU A 389 -26.99 10.23 -5.17
CA GLU A 389 -28.44 10.38 -5.20
C GLU A 389 -28.93 11.25 -4.03
N ALA A 390 -28.48 10.95 -2.80
CA ALA A 390 -28.86 11.69 -1.60
C ALA A 390 -28.41 13.16 -1.67
N GLU A 391 -27.15 13.41 -2.07
CA GLU A 391 -26.61 14.76 -2.18
C GLU A 391 -27.24 15.55 -3.33
N THR A 392 -27.52 14.88 -4.46
CA THR A 392 -28.19 15.50 -5.60
C THR A 392 -29.62 15.90 -5.26
N MET A 393 -30.36 15.08 -4.49
CA MET A 393 -31.69 15.44 -4.00
C MET A 393 -31.63 16.66 -3.09
N ALA A 394 -30.68 16.70 -2.16
CA ALA A 394 -30.49 17.83 -1.25
C ALA A 394 -30.08 19.11 -2.01
N ALA A 395 -29.17 19.00 -2.97
CA ALA A 395 -28.72 20.13 -3.79
C ALA A 395 -29.84 20.71 -4.65
N ARG A 396 -30.64 19.86 -5.31
CA ARG A 396 -31.80 20.28 -6.12
C ARG A 396 -32.84 21.07 -5.32
N ALA A 397 -33.07 20.67 -4.07
CA ALA A 397 -33.98 21.41 -3.18
C ALA A 397 -33.51 22.84 -2.90
N LEU A 398 -32.19 23.11 -3.10
CA LEU A 398 -31.53 24.40 -2.91
C LEU A 398 -31.20 25.12 -4.23
N GLY A 399 -31.62 24.57 -5.39
CA GLY A 399 -31.30 25.10 -6.71
C GLY A 399 -29.81 25.01 -7.08
N ARG A 400 -29.11 24.00 -6.55
CA ARG A 400 -27.68 23.75 -6.78
C ARG A 400 -27.46 22.52 -7.66
N GLU A 401 -26.29 22.41 -8.25
CA GLU A 401 -25.86 21.19 -8.94
C GLU A 401 -25.67 20.04 -7.94
N GLY A 402 -25.91 18.81 -8.42
CA GLY A 402 -25.73 17.61 -7.64
C GLY A 402 -24.25 17.22 -7.50
N LEU A 403 -23.98 16.22 -6.64
CA LEU A 403 -22.67 15.59 -6.53
C LEU A 403 -22.52 14.51 -7.61
N ALA A 404 -21.33 14.44 -8.21
CA ALA A 404 -20.88 13.31 -9.04
C ALA A 404 -19.42 13.00 -8.68
N PHE A 405 -19.15 11.75 -8.27
CA PHE A 405 -17.78 11.30 -8.08
C PHE A 405 -17.14 10.98 -9.43
N GLN A 406 -15.92 11.41 -9.62
CA GLN A 406 -15.16 11.19 -10.84
C GLN A 406 -13.73 10.77 -10.49
N TRP A 407 -13.23 9.81 -11.26
CA TRP A 407 -11.84 9.37 -11.17
C TRP A 407 -11.19 9.53 -12.55
N ASP A 408 -9.99 10.05 -12.57
CA ASP A 408 -9.18 10.18 -13.79
C ASP A 408 -8.91 8.84 -14.46
N ALA A 409 -8.71 7.81 -13.65
CA ALA A 409 -8.57 6.44 -14.13
C ALA A 409 -8.94 5.40 -13.06
N VAL A 410 -9.48 4.27 -13.52
CA VAL A 410 -9.65 3.05 -12.73
C VAL A 410 -8.87 1.94 -13.43
N ARG A 411 -7.98 1.25 -12.71
CA ARG A 411 -7.15 0.19 -13.27
C ARG A 411 -7.12 -1.04 -12.37
N ALA A 412 -7.57 -2.18 -12.89
CA ALA A 412 -7.37 -3.48 -12.30
C ALA A 412 -5.94 -3.98 -12.61
N LEU A 413 -5.31 -4.68 -11.68
CA LEU A 413 -3.93 -5.15 -11.80
C LEU A 413 -3.82 -6.59 -11.30
N ILE A 414 -3.40 -7.51 -12.17
CA ILE A 414 -3.11 -8.89 -11.74
C ILE A 414 -1.83 -8.89 -10.92
N THR A 415 -1.95 -9.35 -9.68
CA THR A 415 -0.86 -9.51 -8.72
C THR A 415 -0.61 -10.98 -8.41
N ARG A 416 0.54 -11.30 -7.81
CA ARG A 416 0.92 -12.66 -7.42
C ARG A 416 0.82 -13.65 -8.59
N TYR A 417 1.14 -13.16 -9.79
CA TYR A 417 1.00 -13.94 -11.02
C TYR A 417 2.06 -15.04 -11.09
N ASP A 418 1.61 -16.28 -11.18
CA ASP A 418 2.43 -17.48 -11.36
C ASP A 418 2.28 -18.01 -12.80
N GLY A 419 2.93 -17.35 -13.73
CA GLY A 419 3.18 -17.72 -15.12
C GLY A 419 2.19 -18.67 -15.80
N ALA A 420 2.62 -19.91 -16.04
CA ALA A 420 1.90 -20.83 -16.91
C ALA A 420 0.55 -21.32 -16.36
N GLN A 421 0.40 -21.48 -15.04
CA GLN A 421 -0.82 -22.02 -14.43
C GLN A 421 -2.00 -21.03 -14.49
N GLN A 422 -1.70 -19.74 -14.56
CA GLN A 422 -2.70 -18.67 -14.52
C GLN A 422 -2.90 -17.98 -15.88
N ALA A 423 -2.14 -18.38 -16.91
CA ALA A 423 -2.10 -17.67 -18.20
C ALA A 423 -3.47 -17.63 -18.89
N GLU A 424 -4.18 -18.74 -18.91
CA GLU A 424 -5.49 -18.86 -19.55
C GLU A 424 -6.52 -17.96 -18.88
N LEU A 425 -6.59 -18.02 -17.54
CA LEU A 425 -7.54 -17.21 -16.78
C LEU A 425 -7.20 -15.72 -16.89
N ALA A 426 -5.91 -15.36 -16.83
CA ALA A 426 -5.49 -13.98 -17.00
C ALA A 426 -5.83 -13.44 -18.41
N ALA A 427 -5.73 -14.28 -19.45
CA ALA A 427 -6.16 -13.92 -20.80
C ALA A 427 -7.69 -13.75 -20.88
N LEU A 428 -8.44 -14.61 -20.21
CA LEU A 428 -9.90 -14.49 -20.10
C LEU A 428 -10.28 -13.19 -19.38
N MET A 429 -9.68 -12.90 -18.23
CA MET A 429 -9.89 -11.64 -17.51
C MET A 429 -9.60 -10.42 -18.39
N GLN A 430 -8.51 -10.47 -19.18
CA GLN A 430 -8.18 -9.42 -20.12
C GLN A 430 -9.25 -9.24 -21.22
N SER A 431 -9.86 -10.31 -21.68
CA SER A 431 -10.91 -10.24 -22.69
C SER A 431 -12.21 -9.59 -22.19
N TYR A 432 -12.52 -9.75 -20.88
CA TYR A 432 -13.70 -9.14 -20.26
C TYR A 432 -13.46 -7.72 -19.75
N LEU A 433 -12.33 -7.47 -19.11
CA LEU A 433 -12.02 -6.16 -18.53
C LEU A 433 -11.40 -5.19 -19.55
N GLY A 434 -10.92 -5.70 -20.68
CA GLY A 434 -10.34 -4.86 -21.73
C GLY A 434 -9.23 -3.94 -21.22
N PRO A 435 -9.25 -2.65 -21.56
CA PRO A 435 -8.23 -1.70 -21.12
C PRO A 435 -8.29 -1.36 -19.63
N THR A 436 -9.36 -1.72 -18.91
CA THR A 436 -9.43 -1.55 -17.46
C THR A 436 -8.44 -2.47 -16.74
N LEU A 437 -8.12 -3.64 -17.29
CA LEU A 437 -7.06 -4.49 -16.77
C LEU A 437 -5.70 -4.01 -17.27
N SER A 438 -4.74 -3.84 -16.37
CA SER A 438 -3.36 -3.53 -16.72
C SER A 438 -2.78 -4.59 -17.66
N PRO A 439 -2.06 -4.20 -18.73
CA PRO A 439 -1.36 -5.16 -19.56
C PRO A 439 -0.18 -5.83 -18.84
N HIS A 440 0.31 -5.21 -17.79
CA HIS A 440 1.40 -5.72 -16.95
C HIS A 440 0.82 -6.49 -15.75
N ARG A 441 1.49 -7.56 -15.39
CA ARG A 441 1.11 -8.45 -14.29
C ARG A 441 2.25 -8.46 -13.28
N GLN A 442 1.93 -8.31 -12.02
CA GLN A 442 2.94 -8.43 -10.96
C GLN A 442 3.18 -9.92 -10.67
N GLY A 443 4.37 -10.40 -11.08
CA GLY A 443 4.78 -11.79 -10.87
C GLY A 443 5.09 -12.06 -9.40
N PHE A 444 4.78 -13.27 -8.95
CA PHE A 444 5.27 -13.77 -7.67
C PHE A 444 6.71 -14.26 -7.84
N THR A 445 7.63 -13.74 -7.03
CA THR A 445 9.03 -14.18 -7.01
C THR A 445 9.46 -14.47 -5.59
N ALA A 446 10.42 -15.38 -5.43
CA ALA A 446 11.02 -15.66 -4.12
C ALA A 446 11.62 -14.39 -3.46
N LEU A 447 12.14 -13.48 -4.27
CA LEU A 447 12.66 -12.18 -3.80
C LEU A 447 11.55 -11.35 -3.12
N ILE A 448 10.34 -11.30 -3.69
CA ILE A 448 9.21 -10.57 -3.11
C ILE A 448 8.78 -11.22 -1.79
N GLY A 449 8.79 -12.56 -1.73
CA GLY A 449 8.50 -13.31 -0.50
C GLY A 449 9.51 -12.99 0.59
N GLN A 450 10.80 -13.09 0.30
CA GLN A 450 11.89 -12.82 1.26
C GLN A 450 11.92 -11.35 1.70
N ALA A 451 11.75 -10.41 0.78
CA ALA A 451 11.66 -8.99 1.12
C ALA A 451 10.44 -8.73 2.03
N GLY A 452 9.30 -9.36 1.77
CA GLY A 452 8.13 -9.28 2.62
C GLY A 452 8.33 -9.85 4.04
N GLU A 453 9.10 -10.95 4.18
CA GLU A 453 9.48 -11.50 5.49
C GLU A 453 10.39 -10.53 6.28
N GLN A 454 11.20 -9.73 5.58
CA GLN A 454 12.05 -8.68 6.16
C GLN A 454 11.34 -7.33 6.25
N VAL A 455 10.05 -7.26 5.95
CA VAL A 455 9.27 -6.02 5.91
C VAL A 455 9.92 -4.96 5.00
N GLN A 456 10.44 -5.40 3.85
CA GLN A 456 11.18 -4.56 2.88
C GLN A 456 10.51 -4.56 1.51
N GLY A 457 10.72 -3.46 0.76
CA GLY A 457 10.41 -3.43 -0.65
C GLY A 457 11.55 -4.01 -1.51
N ILE A 458 11.21 -4.44 -2.72
CA ILE A 458 12.20 -5.01 -3.67
C ILE A 458 13.33 -4.02 -4.01
N TYR A 459 13.06 -2.72 -3.96
CA TYR A 459 14.03 -1.67 -4.25
C TYR A 459 15.04 -1.46 -3.12
N GLU A 460 14.74 -1.97 -1.93
CA GLU A 460 15.62 -1.96 -0.75
C GLU A 460 16.53 -3.19 -0.70
N ALA A 461 16.18 -4.24 -1.44
CA ALA A 461 16.99 -5.45 -1.53
C ALA A 461 18.28 -5.17 -2.32
N ASP A 462 19.41 -5.64 -1.80
CA ASP A 462 20.69 -5.57 -2.53
C ASP A 462 20.77 -6.70 -3.56
N TYR A 463 20.99 -6.36 -4.81
CA TYR A 463 21.10 -7.37 -5.88
C TYR A 463 22.26 -8.35 -5.67
N ARG A 464 23.24 -8.03 -4.81
CA ARG A 464 24.37 -8.91 -4.47
C ARG A 464 23.94 -10.10 -3.62
N ASP A 465 22.83 -9.97 -2.88
CA ASP A 465 22.31 -11.01 -1.99
C ASP A 465 21.46 -12.04 -2.73
N PHE A 466 21.20 -11.79 -4.02
CA PHE A 466 20.32 -12.61 -4.84
C PHE A 466 20.99 -13.03 -6.16
N ASN A 467 20.42 -14.07 -6.78
CA ASN A 467 20.72 -14.32 -8.18
C ASN A 467 20.28 -13.12 -9.03
N ARG A 468 21.20 -12.62 -9.86
CA ARG A 468 20.97 -11.41 -10.68
C ARG A 468 19.71 -11.51 -11.55
N GLU A 469 19.43 -12.68 -12.10
CA GLU A 469 18.25 -12.89 -12.95
C GLU A 469 16.95 -12.79 -12.11
N THR A 470 16.95 -13.34 -10.90
CA THR A 470 15.83 -13.26 -9.95
C THR A 470 15.57 -11.81 -9.55
N TYR A 471 16.64 -11.06 -9.22
CA TYR A 471 16.52 -9.63 -8.90
C TYR A 471 15.96 -8.82 -10.07
N VAL A 472 16.54 -8.98 -11.27
CA VAL A 472 16.08 -8.27 -12.48
C VAL A 472 14.61 -8.56 -12.78
N ARG A 473 14.21 -9.84 -12.78
CA ARG A 473 12.83 -10.25 -13.05
C ARG A 473 11.86 -9.71 -12.00
N GLY A 474 12.22 -9.77 -10.72
CA GLY A 474 11.38 -9.22 -9.65
C GLY A 474 11.18 -7.71 -9.78
N ARG A 475 12.29 -6.98 -10.04
CA ARG A 475 12.27 -5.54 -10.22
C ARG A 475 11.47 -5.11 -11.47
N GLU A 476 11.71 -5.74 -12.61
CA GLU A 476 11.05 -5.42 -13.88
C GLU A 476 9.52 -5.55 -13.80
N THR A 477 9.01 -6.44 -12.93
CA THR A 477 7.59 -6.58 -12.65
C THR A 477 6.98 -5.29 -12.10
N PHE A 478 7.64 -4.67 -11.12
CA PHE A 478 7.16 -3.43 -10.51
C PHE A 478 7.49 -2.20 -11.37
N ASP A 479 8.66 -2.18 -12.02
CA ASP A 479 9.03 -1.10 -12.94
C ASP A 479 8.02 -0.99 -14.11
N ALA A 480 7.55 -2.13 -14.64
CA ALA A 480 6.52 -2.15 -15.69
C ALA A 480 5.15 -1.68 -15.18
N THR A 481 4.78 -2.08 -13.96
CA THR A 481 3.55 -1.60 -13.31
C THR A 481 3.62 -0.08 -13.09
N TRP A 482 4.74 0.42 -12.56
CA TRP A 482 4.97 1.84 -12.38
C TRP A 482 4.87 2.62 -13.69
N ALA A 483 5.51 2.15 -14.75
CA ALA A 483 5.43 2.79 -16.07
C ALA A 483 3.98 2.94 -16.56
N SER A 484 3.14 1.92 -16.33
CA SER A 484 1.71 1.96 -16.67
C SER A 484 0.97 3.00 -15.81
N VAL A 485 1.16 2.99 -14.49
CA VAL A 485 0.51 3.93 -13.57
C VAL A 485 0.99 5.36 -13.82
N LYS A 486 2.29 5.57 -14.02
CA LYS A 486 2.86 6.87 -14.38
C LYS A 486 2.23 7.44 -15.65
N SER A 487 1.94 6.60 -16.65
CA SER A 487 1.25 7.03 -17.86
C SER A 487 -0.16 7.56 -17.58
N LEU A 488 -0.89 6.96 -16.63
CA LEU A 488 -2.21 7.45 -16.19
C LEU A 488 -2.09 8.80 -15.49
N ILE A 489 -1.14 8.93 -14.57
CA ILE A 489 -0.86 10.17 -13.84
C ILE A 489 -0.53 11.32 -14.80
N LEU A 490 0.38 11.08 -15.75
CA LEU A 490 0.74 12.06 -16.77
C LEU A 490 -0.45 12.43 -17.67
N GLY A 491 -1.32 11.46 -17.97
CA GLY A 491 -2.56 11.67 -18.71
C GLY A 491 -3.55 12.55 -17.95
N ALA A 492 -3.69 12.32 -16.64
CA ALA A 492 -4.53 13.09 -15.75
C ALA A 492 -4.06 14.57 -15.69
N TRP A 493 -2.81 14.80 -15.34
CA TRP A 493 -2.25 16.17 -15.30
C TRP A 493 -2.38 16.92 -16.64
N ARG A 494 -2.22 16.24 -17.78
CA ARG A 494 -2.41 16.89 -19.09
C ARG A 494 -3.85 17.31 -19.33
N ARG A 495 -4.84 16.56 -18.83
CA ARG A 495 -6.24 16.98 -18.87
C ARG A 495 -6.47 18.20 -18.02
N ASP A 496 -5.96 18.21 -16.80
CA ASP A 496 -6.07 19.35 -15.88
C ASP A 496 -5.44 20.62 -16.44
N GLU A 497 -4.25 20.53 -17.07
CA GLU A 497 -3.62 21.66 -17.75
C GLU A 497 -4.52 22.26 -18.85
N VAL A 498 -5.16 21.38 -19.63
CA VAL A 498 -6.08 21.83 -20.72
C VAL A 498 -7.31 22.50 -20.12
N GLU A 499 -7.87 21.97 -19.04
CA GLU A 499 -9.03 22.54 -18.38
C GLU A 499 -8.70 23.88 -17.69
N ALA A 500 -7.59 23.96 -16.98
CA ALA A 500 -7.09 25.20 -16.37
C ALA A 500 -6.88 26.30 -17.44
N ALA A 501 -6.28 25.94 -18.59
CA ALA A 501 -6.07 26.88 -19.69
C ALA A 501 -7.39 27.34 -20.34
N ARG A 502 -8.41 26.50 -20.38
CA ARG A 502 -9.76 26.88 -20.88
C ARG A 502 -10.47 27.80 -19.88
N GLY A 503 -10.41 27.47 -18.59
CA GLY A 503 -10.99 28.30 -17.52
C GLY A 503 -10.38 29.71 -17.50
N ALA A 504 -9.06 29.82 -17.65
CA ALA A 504 -8.37 31.12 -17.70
C ALA A 504 -8.78 31.96 -18.93
N ARG A 505 -9.07 31.35 -20.07
CA ARG A 505 -9.54 32.07 -21.27
C ARG A 505 -10.99 32.53 -21.13
N GLY A 506 -11.88 31.67 -20.56
CA GLY A 506 -13.28 32.05 -20.35
C GLY A 506 -13.47 33.11 -19.25
N ALA A 507 -12.49 33.31 -18.36
CA ALA A 507 -12.51 34.38 -17.35
C ALA A 507 -11.96 35.70 -17.89
N ALA A 508 -11.27 35.71 -19.03
CA ALA A 508 -10.69 36.89 -19.68
C ALA A 508 -11.58 37.48 -20.78
N GLU A 509 -12.62 36.75 -21.22
CA GLU A 509 -13.69 37.20 -22.10
C GLU A 509 -14.90 37.69 -21.28
#